data_743512df10bf1621c086e72f1981b83c
#
_entry.id   743512df10bf1621c086e72f1981b83c
#
_cell.length_a   1.000
_cell.length_b   1.000
_cell.length_c   1.000
_cell.angle_alpha   90.00
_cell.angle_beta   90.00
_cell.angle_gamma   90.00
#
_symmetry.space_group_name_H-M   'P 1'
#
loop_
_entity.id
_entity.type
_entity.pdbx_description
1 polymer ?
#
loop_
_entity_poly.entity_id
_entity_poly.type
_entity_poly.pdbx_seq_one_letter_code
_entity_poly.pdbx_strand_id
1 'polypeptide(L)'
;MKEFIKKNKSLLLAIFIPLVSMIIIYVFNHIYPFGDKIVAVGDGYTQYPGLLSNFLNTIKGKESLFYSFKGLLGFNAFASMVYYTFNITNLLGLLFSNVITFYNFIVLFKIVLCSLTMFIYLNYVRKRKVNYVFSICYALSTYNLLYYFNYMWFDSV
;
A
#
# COMPACT_ATOMS: atom_id res chain seq x y z
N MET A 1 5.80 -9.43 28.36
CA MET A 1 6.07 -8.40 27.32
C MET A 1 7.54 -8.36 26.90
N LYS A 2 8.53 -8.23 27.81
CA LYS A 2 9.97 -8.19 27.49
C LYS A 2 10.49 -9.45 26.76
N GLU A 3 10.06 -10.65 27.15
CA GLU A 3 10.44 -11.91 26.51
C GLU A 3 9.87 -12.03 25.08
N PHE A 4 8.62 -11.62 24.87
CA PHE A 4 8.00 -11.59 23.53
C PHE A 4 8.77 -10.68 22.58
N ILE A 5 9.15 -9.47 23.04
CA ILE A 5 9.94 -8.51 22.26
C ILE A 5 11.32 -9.10 21.94
N LYS A 6 11.99 -9.72 22.92
CA LYS A 6 13.30 -10.35 22.71
C LYS A 6 13.25 -11.49 21.70
N LYS A 7 12.21 -12.33 21.76
CA LYS A 7 11.99 -13.46 20.85
C LYS A 7 11.70 -13.01 19.41
N ASN A 8 10.94 -11.93 19.24
CA ASN A 8 10.46 -11.44 17.94
C ASN A 8 11.21 -10.19 17.47
N LYS A 9 12.38 -9.86 18.05
CA LYS A 9 13.11 -8.62 17.77
C LYS A 9 13.34 -8.39 16.26
N SER A 10 13.77 -9.40 15.53
CA SER A 10 14.05 -9.27 14.09
C SER A 10 12.79 -9.00 13.26
N LEU A 11 11.66 -9.62 13.62
CA LEU A 11 10.36 -9.36 13.00
C LEU A 11 9.89 -7.91 13.27
N LEU A 12 10.01 -7.48 14.52
CA LEU A 12 9.65 -6.10 14.88
C LEU A 12 10.51 -5.08 14.14
N LEU A 13 11.82 -5.31 14.02
CA LEU A 13 12.70 -4.43 13.25
C LEU A 13 12.32 -4.39 11.75
N ALA A 14 11.96 -5.52 11.16
CA ALA A 14 11.51 -5.59 9.77
C ALA A 14 10.22 -4.80 9.51
N ILE A 15 9.37 -4.62 10.51
CA ILE A 15 8.14 -3.83 10.40
C ILE A 15 8.40 -2.36 10.77
N PHE A 16 9.03 -2.10 11.92
CA PHE A 16 9.12 -0.74 12.46
C PHE A 16 10.09 0.16 11.70
N ILE A 17 11.19 -0.39 11.16
CA ILE A 17 12.15 0.46 10.44
C ILE A 17 11.55 1.01 9.14
N PRO A 18 10.94 0.23 8.23
CA PRO A 18 10.27 0.79 7.06
C PRO A 18 9.10 1.72 7.43
N LEU A 19 8.33 1.38 8.47
CA LEU A 19 7.24 2.21 8.95
C LEU A 19 7.73 3.60 9.38
N VAL A 20 8.75 3.65 10.24
CA VAL A 20 9.34 4.91 10.71
C VAL A 20 9.97 5.69 9.55
N SER A 21 10.66 5.01 8.63
CA SER A 21 11.24 5.66 7.43
C SER A 21 10.15 6.31 6.58
N MET A 22 9.04 5.63 6.33
CA MET A 22 7.92 6.20 5.57
C MET A 22 7.22 7.34 6.31
N ILE A 23 7.05 7.24 7.63
CA ILE A 23 6.51 8.34 8.44
C ILE A 23 7.41 9.57 8.34
N ILE A 24 8.73 9.40 8.42
CA ILE A 24 9.70 10.50 8.26
C ILE A 24 9.53 11.15 6.87
N ILE A 25 9.43 10.35 5.80
CA ILE A 25 9.20 10.85 4.44
C ILE A 25 7.89 11.65 4.38
N TYR A 26 6.81 11.15 4.99
CA TYR A 26 5.51 11.81 5.00
C TYR A 26 5.54 13.15 5.75
N VAL A 27 6.22 13.20 6.91
CA VAL A 27 6.41 14.44 7.68
C VAL A 27 7.17 15.49 6.87
N PHE A 28 8.32 15.12 6.31
CA PHE A 28 9.16 16.07 5.55
C PHE A 28 8.50 16.59 4.28
N ASN A 29 7.65 15.78 3.64
CA ASN A 29 6.95 16.17 2.42
C ASN A 29 5.56 16.77 2.68
N HIS A 30 5.16 16.95 3.93
CA HIS A 30 3.84 17.46 4.33
C HIS A 30 2.68 16.63 3.76
N ILE A 31 2.84 15.30 3.74
CA ILE A 31 1.80 14.37 3.28
C ILE A 31 0.81 14.12 4.43
N TYR A 32 -0.48 14.12 4.12
CA TYR A 32 -1.51 13.82 5.12
C TYR A 32 -1.23 12.48 5.85
N PRO A 33 -1.33 12.37 7.17
CA PRO A 33 -1.93 13.32 8.12
C PRO A 33 -1.00 14.43 8.64
N PHE A 34 0.24 14.54 8.18
CA PHE A 34 1.22 15.52 8.66
C PHE A 34 1.22 16.84 7.88
N GLY A 35 0.33 16.99 6.92
CA GLY A 35 0.12 18.16 6.09
C GLY A 35 -1.06 17.97 5.14
N ASP A 36 -1.13 18.79 4.10
CA ASP A 36 -2.25 18.85 3.14
C ASP A 36 -1.99 18.14 1.81
N LYS A 37 -0.75 17.62 1.60
CA LYS A 37 -0.38 16.95 0.36
C LYS A 37 -0.80 15.49 0.34
N ILE A 38 -0.92 14.95 -0.87
CA ILE A 38 -1.15 13.53 -1.10
C ILE A 38 0.13 12.86 -1.60
N VAL A 39 0.30 11.56 -1.29
CA VAL A 39 1.42 10.75 -1.77
C VAL A 39 1.12 10.25 -3.19
N ALA A 40 0.95 11.16 -4.14
CA ALA A 40 0.58 10.80 -5.49
C ALA A 40 1.32 11.65 -6.52
N VAL A 41 1.84 11.00 -7.55
CA VAL A 41 2.43 11.63 -8.74
C VAL A 41 2.00 10.84 -9.98
N GLY A 42 1.96 11.48 -11.15
CA GLY A 42 1.59 10.81 -12.40
C GLY A 42 0.24 10.08 -12.29
N ASP A 43 0.21 8.80 -12.63
CA ASP A 43 -0.98 7.94 -12.58
C ASP A 43 -1.53 7.79 -11.16
N GLY A 44 -0.68 7.86 -10.15
CA GLY A 44 -1.09 7.90 -8.74
C GLY A 44 -2.02 9.07 -8.43
N TYR A 45 -1.88 10.18 -9.13
CA TYR A 45 -2.73 11.35 -8.97
C TYR A 45 -3.96 11.31 -9.89
N THR A 46 -3.76 10.96 -11.16
CA THR A 46 -4.80 11.08 -12.20
C THR A 46 -5.76 9.89 -12.25
N GLN A 47 -5.32 8.69 -11.88
CA GLN A 47 -6.08 7.46 -12.09
C GLN A 47 -6.48 6.75 -10.80
N TYR A 48 -5.52 6.43 -9.92
CA TYR A 48 -5.77 5.49 -8.84
C TYR A 48 -6.78 5.92 -7.79
N PRO A 49 -6.87 7.18 -7.33
CA PRO A 49 -7.90 7.58 -6.39
C PRO A 49 -9.31 7.44 -6.97
N GLY A 50 -9.48 7.74 -8.28
CA GLY A 50 -10.75 7.56 -8.98
C GLY A 50 -11.16 6.08 -9.09
N LEU A 51 -10.20 5.21 -9.45
CA LEU A 51 -10.43 3.77 -9.55
C LEU A 51 -10.73 3.13 -8.20
N LEU A 52 -10.01 3.53 -7.14
CA LEU A 52 -10.30 3.10 -5.77
C LEU A 52 -11.67 3.56 -5.30
N SER A 53 -12.05 4.81 -5.61
CA SER A 53 -13.38 5.32 -5.29
C SER A 53 -14.48 4.50 -5.96
N ASN A 54 -14.30 4.18 -7.26
CA ASN A 54 -15.24 3.34 -7.99
C ASN A 54 -15.33 1.93 -7.38
N PHE A 55 -14.20 1.30 -7.09
CA PHE A 55 -14.12 -0.01 -6.43
C PHE A 55 -14.88 -0.02 -5.09
N LEU A 56 -14.57 0.92 -4.19
CA LEU A 56 -15.18 0.99 -2.87
C LEU A 56 -16.68 1.29 -2.94
N ASN A 57 -17.11 2.13 -3.89
CA ASN A 57 -18.52 2.42 -4.10
C ASN A 57 -19.28 1.22 -4.67
N THR A 58 -18.65 0.45 -5.55
CA THR A 58 -19.23 -0.80 -6.07
C THR A 58 -19.41 -1.83 -4.96
N ILE A 59 -18.40 -2.02 -4.11
CA ILE A 59 -18.50 -2.92 -2.93
C ILE A 59 -19.61 -2.47 -1.98
N LYS A 60 -19.81 -1.15 -1.82
CA LYS A 60 -20.90 -0.57 -1.01
C LYS A 60 -22.28 -0.63 -1.70
N GLY A 61 -22.38 -1.21 -2.89
CA GLY A 61 -23.63 -1.30 -3.66
C GLY A 61 -24.14 0.04 -4.23
N LYS A 62 -23.28 1.06 -4.29
CA LYS A 62 -23.62 2.39 -4.80
C LYS A 62 -23.42 2.54 -6.31
N GLU A 63 -22.68 1.64 -6.93
CA GLU A 63 -22.33 1.66 -8.35
C GLU A 63 -22.43 0.27 -8.96
N SER A 64 -22.62 0.22 -10.29
CA SER A 64 -22.69 -1.04 -11.01
C SER A 64 -21.34 -1.74 -11.04
N LEU A 65 -21.35 -3.07 -10.87
CA LEU A 65 -20.15 -3.89 -11.00
C LEU A 65 -19.63 -3.95 -12.45
N PHE A 66 -20.53 -3.91 -13.43
CA PHE A 66 -20.16 -4.21 -14.83
C PHE A 66 -19.92 -2.98 -15.69
N TYR A 67 -20.59 -1.88 -15.40
CA TYR A 67 -20.53 -0.68 -16.23
C TYR A 67 -20.53 0.60 -15.41
N SER A 68 -19.66 1.55 -15.77
CA SER A 68 -19.62 2.87 -15.14
C SER A 68 -19.60 3.98 -16.19
N PHE A 69 -20.42 5.01 -15.96
CA PHE A 69 -20.43 6.25 -16.74
C PHE A 69 -19.48 7.33 -16.22
N LYS A 70 -18.72 7.06 -15.16
CA LYS A 70 -17.80 8.04 -14.54
C LYS A 70 -16.53 8.28 -15.32
N GLY A 71 -16.24 7.47 -16.33
CA GLY A 71 -15.11 7.65 -17.21
C GLY A 71 -15.52 7.78 -18.67
N LEU A 72 -15.12 8.87 -19.34
CA LEU A 72 -15.41 9.14 -20.75
C LEU A 72 -16.92 8.95 -21.09
N LEU A 73 -17.20 8.15 -22.11
CA LEU A 73 -18.57 7.80 -22.53
C LEU A 73 -19.10 6.52 -21.87
N GLY A 74 -18.41 6.04 -20.85
CA GLY A 74 -18.67 4.78 -20.15
C GLY A 74 -17.62 3.72 -20.45
N PHE A 75 -17.39 2.82 -19.50
CA PHE A 75 -16.40 1.74 -19.61
C PHE A 75 -16.81 0.50 -18.84
N ASN A 76 -16.16 -0.63 -19.16
CA ASN A 76 -16.31 -1.87 -18.43
C ASN A 76 -15.67 -1.73 -17.04
N ALA A 77 -16.50 -1.48 -16.02
CA ALA A 77 -16.03 -1.28 -14.64
C ALA A 77 -15.39 -2.53 -14.06
N PHE A 78 -15.94 -3.72 -14.35
CA PHE A 78 -15.40 -4.99 -13.87
C PHE A 78 -13.98 -5.25 -14.35
N ALA A 79 -13.72 -5.09 -15.65
CA ALA A 79 -12.37 -5.29 -16.19
C ALA A 79 -11.36 -4.32 -15.58
N SER A 80 -11.73 -3.05 -15.42
CA SER A 80 -10.90 -2.05 -14.77
C SER A 80 -10.65 -2.37 -13.29
N MET A 81 -11.67 -2.80 -12.55
CA MET A 81 -11.51 -3.18 -11.15
C MET A 81 -10.59 -4.38 -10.98
N VAL A 82 -10.76 -5.43 -11.79
CA VAL A 82 -9.92 -6.64 -11.72
C VAL A 82 -8.46 -6.31 -12.00
N TYR A 83 -8.19 -5.43 -12.95
CA TYR A 83 -6.82 -5.06 -13.31
C TYR A 83 -6.15 -4.15 -12.27
N TYR A 84 -6.86 -3.13 -11.77
CA TYR A 84 -6.24 -2.07 -10.96
C TYR A 84 -6.48 -2.19 -9.45
N THR A 85 -7.62 -2.71 -9.02
CA THR A 85 -8.06 -2.54 -7.63
C THR A 85 -8.53 -3.81 -6.94
N PHE A 86 -8.65 -4.93 -7.65
CA PHE A 86 -9.13 -6.19 -7.08
C PHE A 86 -8.05 -6.86 -6.23
N ASN A 87 -7.78 -6.29 -5.07
CA ASN A 87 -6.84 -6.79 -4.09
C ASN A 87 -7.46 -6.76 -2.69
N ILE A 88 -7.16 -7.77 -1.89
CA ILE A 88 -7.69 -7.90 -0.52
C ILE A 88 -7.32 -6.72 0.37
N THR A 89 -6.13 -6.14 0.17
CA THR A 89 -5.68 -4.96 0.93
C THR A 89 -6.54 -3.72 0.65
N ASN A 90 -7.13 -3.62 -0.54
CA ASN A 90 -8.00 -2.49 -0.90
C ASN A 90 -9.34 -2.51 -0.16
N LEU A 91 -9.76 -3.66 0.41
CA LEU A 91 -10.92 -3.74 1.29
C LEU A 91 -10.75 -2.93 2.58
N LEU A 92 -9.49 -2.68 3.00
CA LEU A 92 -9.21 -1.77 4.12
C LEU A 92 -9.75 -0.36 3.87
N GLY A 93 -9.95 0.03 2.62
CA GLY A 93 -10.57 1.30 2.25
C GLY A 93 -12.00 1.48 2.76
N LEU A 94 -12.69 0.38 3.10
CA LEU A 94 -14.02 0.45 3.71
C LEU A 94 -14.01 1.09 5.11
N LEU A 95 -12.86 1.08 5.78
CA LEU A 95 -12.65 1.70 7.09
C LEU A 95 -12.41 3.21 7.01
N PHE A 96 -12.19 3.74 5.81
CA PHE A 96 -11.88 5.15 5.59
C PHE A 96 -13.09 5.89 4.99
N SER A 97 -13.33 7.10 5.49
CA SER A 97 -14.36 7.99 4.95
C SER A 97 -13.93 8.71 3.66
N ASN A 98 -12.60 8.90 3.49
CA ASN A 98 -12.02 9.60 2.35
C ASN A 98 -11.01 8.72 1.61
N VAL A 99 -11.19 8.61 0.29
CA VAL A 99 -10.35 7.78 -0.59
C VAL A 99 -8.92 8.31 -0.67
N ILE A 100 -8.70 9.63 -0.60
CA ILE A 100 -7.36 10.22 -0.63
C ILE A 100 -6.59 9.85 0.65
N THR A 101 -7.25 9.91 1.80
CA THR A 101 -6.66 9.45 3.07
C THR A 101 -6.31 7.97 3.02
N PHE A 102 -7.21 7.17 2.44
CA PHE A 102 -6.94 5.75 2.23
C PHE A 102 -5.78 5.52 1.27
N TYR A 103 -5.68 6.29 0.18
CA TYR A 103 -4.58 6.17 -0.77
C TYR A 103 -3.22 6.44 -0.11
N ASN A 104 -3.11 7.48 0.69
CA ASN A 104 -1.89 7.75 1.47
C ASN A 104 -1.56 6.59 2.42
N PHE A 105 -2.57 6.06 3.11
CA PHE A 105 -2.39 4.93 4.03
C PHE A 105 -1.93 3.66 3.30
N ILE A 106 -2.58 3.30 2.19
CA ILE A 106 -2.32 2.02 1.51
C ILE A 106 -0.92 1.97 0.89
N VAL A 107 -0.38 3.08 0.39
CA VAL A 107 0.99 3.15 -0.11
C VAL A 107 1.99 2.86 1.02
N LEU A 108 1.86 3.54 2.15
CA LEU A 108 2.69 3.30 3.33
C LEU A 108 2.55 1.85 3.82
N PHE A 109 1.32 1.36 3.93
CA PHE A 109 1.02 0.02 4.40
C PHE A 109 1.66 -1.05 3.51
N LYS A 110 1.58 -0.91 2.19
CA LYS A 110 2.16 -1.87 1.24
C LYS A 110 3.68 -1.92 1.30
N ILE A 111 4.36 -0.78 1.46
CA ILE A 111 5.83 -0.77 1.65
C ILE A 111 6.22 -1.54 2.93
N VAL A 112 5.50 -1.35 4.03
CA VAL A 112 5.73 -2.11 5.26
C VAL A 112 5.42 -3.59 5.05
N LEU A 113 4.37 -3.90 4.30
CA LEU A 113 3.98 -5.27 3.97
C LEU A 113 5.04 -5.97 3.10
N CYS A 114 5.65 -5.27 2.13
CA CYS A 114 6.78 -5.80 1.35
C CYS A 114 7.95 -6.23 2.25
N SER A 115 8.30 -5.44 3.27
CA SER A 115 9.33 -5.84 4.22
C SER A 115 8.93 -7.08 5.02
N LEU A 116 7.69 -7.12 5.50
CA LEU A 116 7.17 -8.24 6.28
C LEU A 116 7.15 -9.54 5.47
N THR A 117 6.63 -9.51 4.25
CA THR A 117 6.53 -10.69 3.37
C THR A 117 7.92 -11.20 2.98
N MET A 118 8.84 -10.29 2.64
CA MET A 118 10.22 -10.66 2.36
C MET A 118 10.91 -11.24 3.60
N PHE A 119 10.67 -10.71 4.80
CA PHE A 119 11.20 -11.28 6.04
C PHE A 119 10.69 -12.70 6.28
N ILE A 120 9.40 -12.94 6.07
CA ILE A 120 8.77 -14.27 6.21
C ILE A 120 9.41 -15.24 5.21
N TYR A 121 9.51 -14.84 3.94
CA TYR A 121 10.12 -15.63 2.88
C TYR A 121 11.57 -16.01 3.19
N LEU A 122 12.41 -15.05 3.56
CA LEU A 122 13.81 -15.31 3.89
C LEU A 122 13.96 -16.26 5.08
N ASN A 123 13.08 -16.16 6.07
CA ASN A 123 13.10 -17.09 7.21
C ASN A 123 12.57 -18.48 6.86
N TYR A 124 11.70 -18.58 5.87
CA TYR A 124 11.26 -19.88 5.33
C TYR A 124 12.43 -20.58 4.60
N VAL A 125 13.13 -19.85 3.72
CA VAL A 125 14.27 -20.40 2.96
C VAL A 125 15.46 -20.74 3.87
N ARG A 126 15.86 -19.79 4.71
CA ARG A 126 16.96 -19.98 5.67
C ARG A 126 16.83 -19.03 6.86
N LYS A 127 16.53 -19.57 8.01
CA LYS A 127 16.35 -18.80 9.25
C LYS A 127 17.68 -18.19 9.73
N ARG A 128 17.81 -16.87 9.61
CA ARG A 128 18.98 -16.09 10.08
C ARG A 128 18.53 -14.82 10.80
N LYS A 129 19.28 -14.41 11.81
CA LYS A 129 19.00 -13.18 12.57
C LYS A 129 19.06 -11.91 11.69
N VAL A 130 19.90 -11.91 10.66
CA VAL A 130 20.12 -10.76 9.76
C VAL A 130 19.05 -10.60 8.65
N ASN A 131 18.11 -11.52 8.51
CA ASN A 131 17.09 -11.48 7.46
C ASN A 131 16.28 -10.18 7.48
N TYR A 132 16.09 -9.56 8.64
CA TYR A 132 15.41 -8.26 8.73
C TYR A 132 16.13 -7.15 7.96
N VAL A 133 17.46 -7.17 7.89
CA VAL A 133 18.25 -6.18 7.14
C VAL A 133 17.91 -6.29 5.65
N PHE A 134 17.96 -7.51 5.10
CA PHE A 134 17.65 -7.74 3.69
C PHE A 134 16.19 -7.40 3.36
N SER A 135 15.25 -7.69 4.25
CA SER A 135 13.85 -7.35 4.05
C SER A 135 13.61 -5.84 4.05
N ILE A 136 14.30 -5.08 4.90
CA ILE A 136 14.26 -3.62 4.91
C ILE A 136 14.86 -3.06 3.62
N CYS A 137 16.03 -3.53 3.20
CA CYS A 137 16.66 -3.11 1.94
C CYS A 137 15.78 -3.40 0.73
N TYR A 138 15.06 -4.52 0.73
CA TYR A 138 14.11 -4.86 -0.31
C TYR A 138 12.93 -3.89 -0.34
N ALA A 139 12.28 -3.64 0.79
CA ALA A 139 11.13 -2.75 0.89
C ALA A 139 11.47 -1.29 0.57
N LEU A 140 12.65 -0.82 0.98
CA LEU A 140 13.16 0.52 0.71
C LEU A 140 14.07 0.59 -0.52
N SER A 141 13.99 -0.40 -1.42
CA SER A 141 14.73 -0.39 -2.67
C SER A 141 14.34 0.79 -3.55
N THR A 142 15.26 1.19 -4.44
CA THR A 142 15.00 2.26 -5.42
C THR A 142 13.76 1.99 -6.25
N TYR A 143 13.52 0.72 -6.64
CA TYR A 143 12.32 0.34 -7.36
C TYR A 143 11.05 0.72 -6.59
N ASN A 144 10.92 0.28 -5.35
CA ASN A 144 9.74 0.54 -4.54
C ASN A 144 9.54 2.03 -4.25
N LEU A 145 10.64 2.77 -4.01
CA LEU A 145 10.60 4.20 -3.71
C LEU A 145 10.40 5.09 -4.94
N LEU A 146 10.70 4.62 -6.16
CA LEU A 146 10.42 5.35 -7.39
C LEU A 146 9.04 5.04 -7.95
N TYR A 147 8.59 3.79 -7.85
CA TYR A 147 7.33 3.33 -8.44
C TYR A 147 6.18 3.21 -7.44
N TYR A 148 6.30 3.82 -6.25
CA TYR A 148 5.26 3.77 -5.22
C TYR A 148 3.89 4.28 -5.67
N PHE A 149 3.84 5.18 -6.64
CA PHE A 149 2.60 5.69 -7.20
C PHE A 149 1.80 4.64 -7.97
N ASN A 150 2.45 3.61 -8.50
CA ASN A 150 1.81 2.41 -9.06
C ASN A 150 1.56 1.38 -7.95
N TYR A 151 0.81 1.75 -6.94
CA TYR A 151 0.63 0.95 -5.72
C TYR A 151 0.13 -0.48 -5.96
N MET A 152 -0.53 -0.74 -7.10
CA MET A 152 -0.97 -2.09 -7.48
C MET A 152 0.20 -3.03 -7.81
N TRP A 153 1.37 -2.50 -8.20
CA TRP A 153 2.54 -3.33 -8.48
C TRP A 153 3.14 -3.93 -7.22
N PHE A 154 2.92 -3.33 -6.06
CA PHE A 154 3.32 -3.91 -4.77
C PHE A 154 2.57 -5.21 -4.42
N ASP A 155 1.50 -5.54 -5.12
CA ASP A 155 0.79 -6.80 -4.92
C ASP A 155 1.56 -7.98 -5.49
N SER A 156 2.53 -7.72 -6.38
CA SER A 156 3.43 -8.71 -6.99
C SER A 156 4.83 -8.74 -6.35
N VAL A 157 5.12 -7.83 -5.44
CA VAL A 157 6.39 -7.66 -4.74
C VAL A 157 6.28 -8.17 -3.30
#